data_dec19cb2ea33bb8187bc19f4c5bde5b6
#
_entry.id   dec19cb2ea33bb8187bc19f4c5bde5b6
#
_cell.length_a   1.000
_cell.length_b   1.000
_cell.length_c   1.000
_cell.angle_alpha   90.00
_cell.angle_beta   90.00
_cell.angle_gamma   90.00
#
_symmetry.space_group_name_H-M   'P 1'
#
loop_
_entity.id
_entity.type
_entity.pdbx_description
1 polymer ?
#
loop_
_entity_poly.entity_id
_entity_poly.type
_entity_poly.pdbx_seq_one_letter_code
_entity_poly.pdbx_strand_id
1 'polypeptide(L)'
;MDLKALAQTLGLDLTGTLARFGGSEALLVRFLKKFTQDGSFAALCVAVEQGDMQGVEHAAHTLKGVAANLGLERLKEHSDALVTAVRTGEAEAVPALFARVREDHAAILSALETRES
;
A
#
# COMPACT_ATOMS: atom_id res chain seq x y z
N MET A 1 12.79 -14.59 -5.94
CA MET A 1 11.72 -13.65 -6.34
C MET A 1 12.16 -12.87 -7.57
N ASP A 2 11.31 -12.83 -8.59
CA ASP A 2 11.59 -12.06 -9.81
C ASP A 2 11.04 -10.63 -9.64
N LEU A 3 11.91 -9.71 -9.27
CA LEU A 3 11.52 -8.33 -9.00
C LEU A 3 10.99 -7.60 -10.24
N LYS A 4 11.53 -7.92 -11.44
CA LYS A 4 11.06 -7.29 -12.66
C LYS A 4 9.62 -7.70 -12.98
N ALA A 5 9.30 -8.98 -12.85
CA ALA A 5 7.95 -9.48 -13.07
C ALA A 5 7.00 -8.92 -12.02
N LEU A 6 7.43 -8.87 -10.77
CA LEU A 6 6.66 -8.30 -9.67
C LEU A 6 6.36 -6.81 -9.92
N ALA A 7 7.36 -6.08 -10.36
CA ALA A 7 7.22 -4.65 -10.64
C ALA A 7 6.19 -4.41 -11.76
N GLN A 8 6.22 -5.22 -12.82
CA GLN A 8 5.25 -5.10 -13.89
C GLN A 8 3.82 -5.41 -13.42
N THR A 9 3.68 -6.48 -12.63
CA THR A 9 2.37 -6.90 -12.13
C THR A 9 1.75 -5.84 -11.20
N LEU A 10 2.56 -5.27 -10.31
CA LEU A 10 2.08 -4.38 -9.26
C LEU A 10 2.23 -2.89 -9.58
N GLY A 11 2.87 -2.54 -10.69
CA GLY A 11 3.18 -1.13 -10.95
C GLY A 11 4.19 -0.58 -9.96
N LEU A 12 5.15 -1.40 -9.55
CA LEU A 12 6.19 -1.01 -8.60
C LEU A 12 7.29 -0.23 -9.32
N ASP A 13 7.70 0.90 -8.74
CA ASP A 13 8.84 1.68 -9.25
C ASP A 13 10.14 1.02 -8.80
N LEU A 14 10.59 0.04 -9.58
CA LEU A 14 11.76 -0.77 -9.19
C LEU A 14 13.04 0.06 -9.14
N THR A 15 13.29 0.87 -10.16
CA THR A 15 14.51 1.67 -10.25
C THR A 15 14.68 2.62 -9.07
N GLY A 16 13.63 3.41 -8.80
CA GLY A 16 13.67 4.37 -7.70
C GLY A 16 13.74 3.69 -6.35
N THR A 17 13.02 2.58 -6.22
CA THR A 17 12.99 1.84 -4.95
C THR A 17 14.34 1.20 -4.66
N LEU A 18 14.95 0.55 -5.65
CA LEU A 18 16.29 -0.03 -5.46
C LEU A 18 17.31 1.03 -5.07
N ALA A 19 17.22 2.23 -5.66
CA ALA A 19 18.12 3.33 -5.31
C ALA A 19 17.98 3.69 -3.82
N ARG A 20 16.75 3.73 -3.30
CA ARG A 20 16.51 4.00 -1.87
C ARG A 20 17.08 2.91 -0.96
N PHE A 21 17.12 1.66 -1.45
CA PHE A 21 17.66 0.53 -0.70
C PHE A 21 19.15 0.26 -1.02
N GLY A 22 19.84 1.27 -1.54
CA GLY A 22 21.28 1.16 -1.83
C GLY A 22 21.62 0.14 -2.92
N GLY A 23 20.67 -0.15 -3.80
CA GLY A 23 20.84 -1.13 -4.87
C GLY A 23 20.69 -2.58 -4.42
N SER A 24 20.33 -2.81 -3.15
CA SER A 24 20.23 -4.18 -2.60
C SER A 24 18.87 -4.81 -2.88
N GLU A 25 18.82 -5.73 -3.85
CA GLU A 25 17.60 -6.48 -4.13
C GLU A 25 17.19 -7.35 -2.95
N ALA A 26 18.16 -7.94 -2.24
CA ALA A 26 17.88 -8.77 -1.07
C ALA A 26 17.18 -7.98 0.03
N LEU A 27 17.62 -6.75 0.25
CA LEU A 27 17.02 -5.87 1.25
C LEU A 27 15.59 -5.49 0.84
N LEU A 28 15.38 -5.15 -0.42
CA LEU A 28 14.05 -4.82 -0.93
C LEU A 28 13.09 -6.02 -0.76
N VAL A 29 13.54 -7.22 -1.13
CA VAL A 29 12.73 -8.44 -0.97
C VAL A 29 12.35 -8.64 0.49
N ARG A 30 13.28 -8.43 1.41
CA ARG A 30 13.00 -8.56 2.84
C ARG A 30 11.89 -7.60 3.27
N PHE A 31 11.95 -6.35 2.85
CA PHE A 31 10.95 -5.36 3.22
C PHE A 31 9.60 -5.62 2.55
N LEU A 32 9.59 -6.11 1.31
CA LEU A 32 8.34 -6.50 0.65
C LEU A 32 7.67 -7.65 1.41
N LYS A 33 8.45 -8.63 1.87
CA LYS A 33 7.90 -9.73 2.67
C LYS A 33 7.35 -9.23 4.00
N LYS A 34 8.02 -8.28 4.63
CA LYS A 34 7.53 -7.69 5.88
C LYS A 34 6.22 -6.94 5.68
N PHE A 35 5.97 -6.43 4.48
CA PHE A 35 4.73 -5.74 4.18
C PHE A 35 3.51 -6.62 4.44
N THR A 36 3.62 -7.93 4.25
CA THR A 36 2.51 -8.85 4.50
C THR A 36 2.05 -8.85 5.96
N GLN A 37 2.91 -8.36 6.87
CA GLN A 37 2.62 -8.29 8.30
C GLN A 37 2.36 -6.87 8.78
N ASP A 38 2.33 -5.91 7.86
CA ASP A 38 2.08 -4.51 8.22
C ASP A 38 0.63 -4.33 8.67
N GLY A 39 0.45 -3.71 9.83
CA GLY A 39 -0.86 -3.54 10.45
C GLY A 39 -1.66 -2.34 9.95
N SER A 40 -1.09 -1.50 9.07
CA SER A 40 -1.76 -0.28 8.63
C SER A 40 -3.05 -0.56 7.87
N PHE A 41 -3.06 -1.59 7.01
CA PHE A 41 -4.26 -1.93 6.26
C PHE A 41 -5.37 -2.44 7.18
N ALA A 42 -5.02 -3.29 8.17
CA ALA A 42 -6.01 -3.79 9.12
C ALA A 42 -6.62 -2.64 9.93
N ALA A 43 -5.78 -1.68 10.35
CA ALA A 43 -6.26 -0.49 11.06
C ALA A 43 -7.20 0.34 10.17
N LEU A 44 -6.88 0.46 8.88
CA LEU A 44 -7.74 1.16 7.94
C LEU A 44 -9.10 0.48 7.80
N CYS A 45 -9.12 -0.85 7.70
CA CYS A 45 -10.37 -1.61 7.61
C CYS A 45 -11.28 -1.34 8.81
N VAL A 46 -10.72 -1.37 10.02
CA VAL A 46 -11.48 -1.12 11.24
C VAL A 46 -12.04 0.30 11.25
N ALA A 47 -11.22 1.29 10.88
CA ALA A 47 -11.66 2.68 10.86
C ALA A 47 -12.79 2.92 9.86
N VAL A 48 -12.70 2.30 8.67
CA VAL A 48 -13.75 2.41 7.66
C VAL A 48 -15.06 1.78 8.17
N GLU A 49 -14.98 0.59 8.76
CA GLU A 49 -16.16 -0.08 9.31
C GLU A 49 -16.85 0.75 10.39
N GLN A 50 -16.07 1.42 11.23
CA GLN A 50 -16.60 2.20 12.34
C GLN A 50 -17.02 3.62 11.93
N GLY A 51 -16.77 4.02 10.68
CA GLY A 51 -17.04 5.39 10.26
C GLY A 51 -16.15 6.41 10.96
N ASP A 52 -14.99 5.97 11.44
CA ASP A 52 -14.03 6.81 12.16
C ASP A 52 -13.13 7.54 11.16
N MET A 53 -13.54 8.71 10.73
CA MET A 53 -12.82 9.46 9.68
C MET A 53 -11.41 9.85 10.10
N GLN A 54 -11.20 10.20 11.36
CA GLN A 54 -9.87 10.52 11.86
C GLN A 54 -8.96 9.28 11.79
N GLY A 55 -9.51 8.12 12.16
CA GLY A 55 -8.80 6.85 12.04
C GLY A 55 -8.49 6.48 10.60
N VAL A 56 -9.44 6.74 9.68
CA VAL A 56 -9.24 6.52 8.26
C VAL A 56 -8.07 7.36 7.75
N GLU A 57 -8.05 8.64 8.08
CA GLU A 57 -6.96 9.52 7.67
C GLU A 57 -5.61 9.04 8.21
N HIS A 58 -5.55 8.70 9.49
CA HIS A 58 -4.32 8.27 10.13
C HIS A 58 -3.79 6.97 9.52
N ALA A 59 -4.64 5.96 9.38
CA ALA A 59 -4.23 4.67 8.83
C ALA A 59 -3.84 4.77 7.36
N ALA A 60 -4.61 5.53 6.57
CA ALA A 60 -4.30 5.74 5.15
C ALA A 60 -2.98 6.51 4.97
N HIS A 61 -2.72 7.49 5.83
CA HIS A 61 -1.46 8.25 5.78
C HIS A 61 -0.26 7.34 6.06
N THR A 62 -0.39 6.47 7.06
CA THR A 62 0.66 5.50 7.39
C THR A 62 0.88 4.53 6.22
N LEU A 63 -0.21 4.01 5.66
CA LEU A 63 -0.15 3.06 4.54
C LEU A 63 0.49 3.71 3.31
N LYS A 64 0.15 4.98 3.03
CA LYS A 64 0.76 5.75 1.95
C LYS A 64 2.28 5.82 2.13
N GLY A 65 2.74 6.09 3.35
CA GLY A 65 4.17 6.17 3.65
C GLY A 65 4.89 4.85 3.41
N VAL A 66 4.30 3.75 3.86
CA VAL A 66 4.84 2.41 3.63
C VAL A 66 4.90 2.09 2.14
N ALA A 67 3.82 2.38 1.41
CA ALA A 67 3.74 2.15 -0.02
C ALA A 67 4.79 2.97 -0.78
N ALA A 68 4.96 4.24 -0.41
CA ALA A 68 5.96 5.11 -1.03
C ALA A 68 7.37 4.55 -0.86
N ASN A 69 7.69 4.07 0.34
CA ASN A 69 9.01 3.52 0.63
C ASN A 69 9.30 2.27 -0.21
N LEU A 70 8.28 1.46 -0.46
CA LEU A 70 8.43 0.21 -1.21
C LEU A 70 8.17 0.36 -2.72
N GLY A 71 7.87 1.56 -3.19
CA GLY A 71 7.60 1.82 -4.60
C GLY A 71 6.27 1.26 -5.09
N LEU A 72 5.33 0.99 -4.19
CA LEU A 72 4.01 0.47 -4.54
C LEU A 72 3.11 1.64 -4.94
N GLU A 73 3.26 2.09 -6.18
CA GLU A 73 2.70 3.37 -6.66
C GLU A 73 1.17 3.43 -6.62
N ARG A 74 0.48 2.35 -7.04
CA ARG A 74 -0.99 2.35 -7.01
C ARG A 74 -1.52 2.45 -5.60
N LEU A 75 -0.94 1.67 -4.69
CA LEU A 75 -1.35 1.71 -3.29
C LEU A 75 -1.10 3.08 -2.68
N LYS A 76 0.05 3.68 -3.02
CA LYS A 76 0.39 5.02 -2.57
C LYS A 76 -0.65 6.05 -3.04
N GLU A 77 -0.98 6.04 -4.32
CA GLU A 77 -1.93 6.99 -4.90
C GLU A 77 -3.34 6.83 -4.31
N HIS A 78 -3.81 5.60 -4.20
CA HIS A 78 -5.15 5.34 -3.67
C HIS A 78 -5.24 5.64 -2.18
N SER A 79 -4.18 5.38 -1.42
CA SER A 79 -4.13 5.73 0.00
C SER A 79 -4.10 7.25 0.18
N ASP A 80 -3.37 7.95 -0.68
CA ASP A 80 -3.34 9.42 -0.66
C ASP A 80 -4.71 10.01 -0.97
N ALA A 81 -5.44 9.40 -1.89
CA ALA A 81 -6.80 9.85 -2.23
C ALA A 81 -7.72 9.75 -1.02
N LEU A 82 -7.58 8.69 -0.19
CA LEU A 82 -8.34 8.58 1.06
C LEU A 82 -8.00 9.69 2.04
N VAL A 83 -6.71 9.98 2.20
CA VAL A 83 -6.28 11.06 3.10
C VAL A 83 -6.89 12.39 2.63
N THR A 84 -6.81 12.66 1.34
CA THR A 84 -7.33 13.90 0.76
C THR A 84 -8.85 13.99 0.96
N ALA A 85 -9.59 12.89 0.71
CA ALA A 85 -11.05 12.90 0.85
C ALA A 85 -11.47 13.24 2.27
N VAL A 86 -10.80 12.67 3.28
CA VAL A 86 -11.12 12.99 4.66
C VAL A 86 -10.79 14.45 4.99
N ARG A 87 -9.64 14.94 4.55
CA ARG A 87 -9.20 16.30 4.81
C ARG A 87 -10.09 17.35 4.17
N THR A 88 -10.67 17.04 3.02
CA THR A 88 -11.54 17.98 2.29
C THR A 88 -13.03 17.80 2.61
N GLY A 89 -13.35 16.92 3.57
CA GLY A 89 -14.74 16.73 3.99
C GLY A 89 -15.58 15.88 3.05
N GLU A 90 -14.96 15.05 2.23
CA GLU A 90 -15.65 14.21 1.24
C GLU A 90 -15.80 12.77 1.77
N ALA A 91 -16.37 12.63 2.97
CA ALA A 91 -16.52 11.34 3.62
C ALA A 91 -17.31 10.33 2.78
N GLU A 92 -18.24 10.80 1.96
CA GLU A 92 -19.04 9.94 1.09
C GLU A 92 -18.22 9.25 0.01
N ALA A 93 -17.03 9.75 -0.30
CA ALA A 93 -16.14 9.13 -1.28
C ALA A 93 -15.31 7.98 -0.67
N VAL A 94 -15.25 7.89 0.66
CA VAL A 94 -14.39 6.93 1.35
C VAL A 94 -14.67 5.46 0.96
N PRO A 95 -15.93 4.99 0.90
CA PRO A 95 -16.16 3.58 0.56
C PRO A 95 -15.59 3.17 -0.80
N ALA A 96 -15.78 4.02 -1.85
CA ALA A 96 -15.27 3.72 -3.18
C ALA A 96 -13.74 3.77 -3.23
N LEU A 97 -13.15 4.77 -2.57
CA LEU A 97 -11.68 4.89 -2.51
C LEU A 97 -11.07 3.76 -1.71
N PHE A 98 -11.69 3.37 -0.62
CA PHE A 98 -11.24 2.23 0.18
C PHE A 98 -11.27 0.94 -0.62
N ALA A 99 -12.29 0.74 -1.47
CA ALA A 99 -12.38 -0.45 -2.31
C ALA A 99 -11.15 -0.58 -3.22
N ARG A 100 -10.64 0.53 -3.74
CA ARG A 100 -9.42 0.53 -4.57
C ARG A 100 -8.19 0.14 -3.76
N VAL A 101 -8.05 0.69 -2.55
CA VAL A 101 -6.96 0.33 -1.65
C VAL A 101 -7.00 -1.16 -1.33
N ARG A 102 -8.20 -1.69 -1.06
CA ARG A 102 -8.38 -3.11 -0.75
C ARG A 102 -7.96 -3.99 -1.94
N GLU A 103 -8.31 -3.60 -3.15
CA GLU A 103 -7.92 -4.34 -4.35
C GLU A 103 -6.40 -4.32 -4.52
N ASP A 104 -5.77 -3.16 -4.35
CA ASP A 104 -4.31 -3.04 -4.45
C ASP A 104 -3.62 -3.92 -3.41
N HIS A 105 -4.09 -3.87 -2.17
CA HIS A 105 -3.52 -4.65 -1.08
C HIS A 105 -3.64 -6.16 -1.36
N ALA A 106 -4.81 -6.60 -1.80
CA ALA A 106 -5.03 -8.02 -2.13
C ALA A 106 -4.12 -8.48 -3.26
N ALA A 107 -3.95 -7.65 -4.30
CA ALA A 107 -3.06 -7.98 -5.42
C ALA A 107 -1.61 -8.10 -4.97
N ILE A 108 -1.17 -7.20 -4.09
CA ILE A 108 0.19 -7.23 -3.56
C ILE A 108 0.43 -8.52 -2.75
N LEU A 109 -0.47 -8.83 -1.82
CA LEU A 109 -0.32 -10.05 -1.00
C LEU A 109 -0.32 -11.30 -1.87
N SER A 110 -1.22 -11.36 -2.84
CA SER A 110 -1.30 -12.49 -3.76
C SER A 110 -0.01 -12.68 -4.53
N ALA A 111 0.55 -11.59 -5.06
CA ALA A 111 1.80 -11.65 -5.82
C ALA A 111 2.97 -12.08 -4.95
N LEU A 112 3.04 -11.59 -3.71
CA LEU A 112 4.12 -11.94 -2.79
C LEU A 112 4.02 -13.40 -2.34
N GLU A 113 2.83 -13.89 -2.03
CA GLU A 113 2.60 -15.28 -1.63
C GLU A 113 2.96 -16.24 -2.75
N THR A 114 2.53 -15.94 -3.98
CA THR A 114 2.82 -16.79 -5.14
C THR A 114 4.33 -16.92 -5.36
N ARG A 115 5.07 -15.86 -5.12
CA ARG A 115 6.51 -15.84 -5.35
C ARG A 115 7.30 -16.57 -4.25
N GLU A 116 6.69 -16.82 -3.12
CA GLU A 116 7.33 -17.54 -2.02
C GLU A 116 7.18 -19.06 -2.13
N SER A 117 6.26 -19.52 -2.95
CA SER A 117 6.03 -20.96 -3.13
C SER A 117 7.01 -21.64 -4.14
#